data_9ad20523558dbe50b39c2cf9539b7ecd
#
_entry.id   9ad20523558dbe50b39c2cf9539b7ecd
#
_cell.length_a   1.000
_cell.length_b   1.000
_cell.length_c   1.000
_cell.angle_alpha   90.00
_cell.angle_beta   90.00
_cell.angle_gamma   90.00
#
_symmetry.space_group_name_H-M   'P 1'
#
loop_
_entity.id
_entity.type
_entity.pdbx_description
1 polymer ?
#
loop_
_entity_poly.entity_id
_entity_poly.type
_entity_poly.pdbx_seq_one_letter_code
_entity_poly.pdbx_strand_id
1 'polypeptide(L)'
;QLEQSRRFYRMYPIANAVRSQLNWTQYRLLIQIEDPCKREYYELESVNNAWTARETERQINSMLYERLLLSNDKESVLAVARKERIPESPTEIIKDPMVLEFLGLHRETSYYEKDLEGAILSHLTDFLLEMGKGFSFVARQKRLLLEDDEFFADLVLYNRLLRCFVVIELKTSALTHQDLGQLQMYVNYYDRMEKLPEENPTIGILLCSAKNNTVV
;
A
#
# COMPACT_ATOMS: atom_id res chain seq x y z
N GLN A 1 12.45 21.45 -16.02
CA GLN A 1 13.84 21.24 -15.57
C GLN A 1 14.36 22.45 -14.77
N LEU A 2 14.30 23.68 -15.30
CA LEU A 2 14.72 24.92 -14.61
C LEU A 2 13.99 25.15 -13.29
N GLU A 3 12.70 24.87 -13.22
CA GLU A 3 11.89 25.03 -12.02
C GLU A 3 12.31 24.08 -10.90
N GLN A 4 12.59 22.82 -11.24
CA GLN A 4 13.12 21.83 -10.28
C GLN A 4 14.51 22.22 -9.74
N SER A 5 15.39 22.69 -10.61
CA SER A 5 16.71 23.19 -10.19
C SER A 5 16.61 24.41 -9.28
N ARG A 6 15.67 25.29 -9.54
CA ARG A 6 15.37 26.48 -8.74
C ARG A 6 14.79 26.09 -7.36
N ARG A 7 13.89 25.10 -7.33
CA ARG A 7 13.33 24.55 -6.08
C ARG A 7 14.42 23.86 -5.27
N PHE A 8 15.26 23.06 -5.92
CA PHE A 8 16.42 22.42 -5.27
C PHE A 8 17.35 23.44 -4.62
N TYR A 9 17.77 24.47 -5.34
CA TYR A 9 18.67 25.50 -4.80
C TYR A 9 18.08 26.24 -3.58
N ARG A 10 16.76 26.46 -3.58
CA ARG A 10 16.07 27.09 -2.43
C ARG A 10 16.01 26.19 -1.21
N MET A 11 15.84 24.89 -1.41
CA MET A 11 15.73 23.92 -0.31
C MET A 11 17.11 23.47 0.21
N TYR A 12 18.11 23.50 -0.64
CA TYR A 12 19.46 23.02 -0.37
C TYR A 12 20.52 24.07 -0.71
N PRO A 13 20.54 25.21 -0.01
CA PRO A 13 21.45 26.33 -0.34
C PRO A 13 22.93 26.02 -0.04
N ILE A 14 23.19 25.05 0.84
CA ILE A 14 24.55 24.67 1.23
C ILE A 14 24.71 23.16 1.01
N ALA A 15 25.71 22.78 0.21
CA ALA A 15 26.10 21.39 0.06
C ALA A 15 26.83 20.90 1.34
N ASN A 16 26.43 19.75 1.87
CA ASN A 16 27.12 19.05 2.94
C ASN A 16 27.49 17.62 2.50
N ALA A 17 28.26 16.89 3.32
CA ALA A 17 28.74 15.56 3.00
C ALA A 17 27.61 14.54 2.77
N VAL A 18 26.49 14.67 3.47
CA VAL A 18 25.32 13.80 3.32
C VAL A 18 24.68 14.01 1.95
N ARG A 19 24.55 15.26 1.52
CA ARG A 19 23.94 15.64 0.26
C ARG A 19 24.72 15.20 -0.97
N SER A 20 26.03 15.04 -0.87
CA SER A 20 26.86 14.54 -1.96
C SER A 20 26.68 13.04 -2.26
N GLN A 21 25.99 12.31 -1.38
CA GLN A 21 25.80 10.86 -1.49
C GLN A 21 24.51 10.47 -2.25
N LEU A 22 23.60 11.42 -2.49
CA LEU A 22 22.37 11.18 -3.24
C LEU A 22 22.51 11.63 -4.70
N ASN A 23 21.85 10.91 -5.60
CA ASN A 23 21.79 11.28 -7.01
C ASN A 23 20.66 12.28 -7.31
N TRP A 24 20.69 12.90 -8.52
CA TRP A 24 19.71 13.88 -8.93
C TRP A 24 18.27 13.34 -8.95
N THR A 25 18.08 12.07 -9.28
CA THR A 25 16.74 11.45 -9.29
C THR A 25 16.16 11.39 -7.89
N GLN A 26 16.97 11.05 -6.88
CA GLN A 26 16.53 11.08 -5.47
C GLN A 26 16.19 12.50 -5.02
N TYR A 27 17.00 13.49 -5.36
CA TYR A 27 16.66 14.88 -5.05
C TYR A 27 15.39 15.37 -5.68
N ARG A 28 15.09 14.93 -6.92
CA ARG A 28 13.81 15.26 -7.56
C ARG A 28 12.59 14.73 -6.79
N LEU A 29 12.71 13.61 -6.11
CA LEU A 29 11.67 13.08 -5.23
C LEU A 29 11.59 13.91 -3.94
N LEU A 30 12.73 14.14 -3.30
CA LEU A 30 12.80 14.85 -2.02
C LEU A 30 12.31 16.30 -2.09
N ILE A 31 12.60 17.03 -3.17
CA ILE A 31 12.13 18.42 -3.34
C ILE A 31 10.60 18.53 -3.51
N GLN A 32 9.90 17.43 -3.74
CA GLN A 32 8.43 17.42 -3.79
C GLN A 32 7.81 17.39 -2.39
N ILE A 33 8.57 16.97 -1.39
CA ILE A 33 8.12 16.92 0.00
C ILE A 33 8.22 18.34 0.59
N GLU A 34 7.08 18.90 0.95
CA GLU A 34 7.00 20.27 1.50
C GLU A 34 7.47 20.34 2.95
N ASP A 35 7.09 19.35 3.76
CA ASP A 35 7.49 19.25 5.16
C ASP A 35 9.00 19.05 5.30
N PRO A 36 9.73 19.99 5.94
CA PRO A 36 11.18 19.89 6.11
C PRO A 36 11.62 18.68 6.93
N CYS A 37 10.89 18.32 8.00
CA CYS A 37 11.23 17.20 8.87
C CYS A 37 11.06 15.87 8.13
N LYS A 38 9.96 15.71 7.41
CA LYS A 38 9.71 14.54 6.57
C LYS A 38 10.76 14.41 5.47
N ARG A 39 11.13 15.50 4.82
CA ARG A 39 12.16 15.51 3.77
C ARG A 39 13.53 15.13 4.31
N GLU A 40 13.95 15.73 5.45
CA GLU A 40 15.21 15.42 6.11
C GLU A 40 15.28 13.95 6.54
N TYR A 41 14.18 13.41 7.05
CA TYR A 41 14.06 12.00 7.39
C TYR A 41 14.37 11.10 6.19
N TYR A 42 13.70 11.32 5.05
CA TYR A 42 13.93 10.50 3.85
C TYR A 42 15.32 10.72 3.24
N GLU A 43 15.91 11.92 3.38
CA GLU A 43 17.28 12.21 2.97
C GLU A 43 18.27 11.35 3.79
N LEU A 44 18.16 11.38 5.11
CA LEU A 44 19.01 10.61 6.02
C LEU A 44 18.86 9.10 5.85
N GLU A 45 17.63 8.61 5.80
CA GLU A 45 17.35 7.17 5.61
C GLU A 45 17.85 6.67 4.25
N SER A 46 17.71 7.48 3.19
CA SER A 46 18.24 7.12 1.87
C SER A 46 19.75 6.96 1.86
N VAL A 47 20.48 7.80 2.61
CA VAL A 47 21.93 7.71 2.75
C VAL A 47 22.33 6.54 3.66
N ASN A 48 21.73 6.44 4.85
CA ASN A 48 22.07 5.43 5.85
C ASN A 48 21.84 4.00 5.36
N ASN A 49 20.80 3.80 4.55
CA ASN A 49 20.45 2.48 4.02
C ASN A 49 20.87 2.29 2.55
N ALA A 50 21.63 3.23 1.98
CA ALA A 50 22.08 3.22 0.58
C ALA A 50 20.91 2.94 -0.40
N TRP A 51 19.74 3.57 -0.19
CA TRP A 51 18.60 3.36 -1.05
C TRP A 51 18.85 3.87 -2.46
N THR A 52 18.43 3.11 -3.43
CA THR A 52 18.33 3.57 -4.81
C THR A 52 17.21 4.61 -4.95
N ALA A 53 17.19 5.36 -6.04
CA ALA A 53 16.09 6.30 -6.31
C ALA A 53 14.71 5.61 -6.28
N ARG A 54 14.63 4.38 -6.80
CA ARG A 54 13.40 3.58 -6.80
C ARG A 54 13.00 3.12 -5.39
N GLU A 55 13.96 2.81 -4.53
CA GLU A 55 13.67 2.48 -3.13
C GLU A 55 13.27 3.71 -2.34
N THR A 56 13.92 4.86 -2.56
CA THR A 56 13.52 6.15 -1.96
C THR A 56 12.08 6.51 -2.33
N GLU A 57 11.74 6.47 -3.62
CA GLU A 57 10.39 6.72 -4.11
C GLU A 57 9.36 5.79 -3.45
N ARG A 58 9.67 4.52 -3.41
CA ARG A 58 8.83 3.52 -2.77
C ARG A 58 8.60 3.78 -1.28
N GLN A 59 9.64 4.20 -0.53
CA GLN A 59 9.49 4.50 0.90
C GLN A 59 8.67 5.78 1.13
N ILE A 60 8.83 6.78 0.26
CA ILE A 60 8.00 7.99 0.28
C ILE A 60 6.53 7.63 0.03
N ASN A 61 6.25 6.88 -1.03
CA ASN A 61 4.90 6.48 -1.42
C ASN A 61 4.25 5.55 -0.39
N SER A 62 5.04 4.74 0.31
CA SER A 62 4.54 3.89 1.41
C SER A 62 4.33 4.64 2.72
N MET A 63 4.50 5.96 2.71
CA MET A 63 4.29 6.83 3.88
C MET A 63 5.06 6.34 5.12
N LEU A 64 6.32 5.90 4.92
CA LEU A 64 7.13 5.34 6.00
C LEU A 64 7.28 6.31 7.18
N TYR A 65 7.46 7.61 6.92
CA TYR A 65 7.57 8.64 7.94
C TYR A 65 6.31 8.72 8.82
N GLU A 66 5.13 8.77 8.19
CA GLU A 66 3.86 8.81 8.88
C GLU A 66 3.59 7.54 9.69
N ARG A 67 3.92 6.38 9.11
CA ARG A 67 3.79 5.09 9.81
C ARG A 67 4.67 5.04 11.06
N LEU A 68 5.87 5.60 11.01
CA LEU A 68 6.76 5.71 12.17
C LEU A 68 6.21 6.65 13.24
N LEU A 69 5.56 7.74 12.85
CA LEU A 69 4.94 8.65 13.80
C LEU A 69 3.74 8.00 14.53
N LEU A 70 3.01 7.13 13.84
CA LEU A 70 1.83 6.46 14.37
C LEU A 70 2.14 5.15 15.09
N SER A 71 3.33 4.57 14.87
CA SER A 71 3.70 3.27 15.45
C SER A 71 4.14 3.40 16.89
N ASN A 72 3.64 2.49 17.73
CA ASN A 72 4.15 2.28 19.09
C ASN A 72 5.49 1.53 19.11
N ASP A 73 5.80 0.78 18.03
CA ASP A 73 7.05 0.04 17.84
C ASP A 73 7.76 0.52 16.57
N LYS A 74 8.51 1.59 16.72
CA LYS A 74 9.25 2.23 15.62
C LYS A 74 10.38 1.35 15.09
N GLU A 75 11.06 0.61 15.95
CA GLU A 75 12.16 -0.27 15.58
C GLU A 75 11.70 -1.39 14.65
N SER A 76 10.57 -2.01 14.96
CA SER A 76 9.94 -3.02 14.08
C SER A 76 9.63 -2.47 12.69
N VAL A 77 9.05 -1.27 12.60
CA VAL A 77 8.72 -0.64 11.32
C VAL A 77 10.00 -0.33 10.52
N LEU A 78 11.05 0.16 11.17
CA LEU A 78 12.34 0.43 10.53
C LEU A 78 13.04 -0.85 10.09
N ALA A 79 13.07 -1.90 10.91
CA ALA A 79 13.70 -3.17 10.57
C ALA A 79 13.06 -3.81 9.32
N VAL A 80 11.73 -3.72 9.17
CA VAL A 80 11.04 -4.15 7.95
C VAL A 80 11.41 -3.27 6.75
N ALA A 81 11.44 -1.95 6.93
CA ALA A 81 11.79 -1.02 5.86
C ALA A 81 13.24 -1.21 5.37
N ARG A 82 14.17 -1.51 6.28
CA ARG A 82 15.58 -1.80 6.02
C ARG A 82 15.84 -3.22 5.51
N LYS A 83 14.81 -4.08 5.48
CA LYS A 83 14.92 -5.51 5.12
C LYS A 83 15.74 -6.35 6.13
N GLU A 84 15.86 -5.90 7.35
CA GLU A 84 16.62 -6.57 8.43
C GLU A 84 15.83 -7.74 9.03
N ARG A 85 14.50 -7.70 8.97
CA ARG A 85 13.64 -8.81 9.38
C ARG A 85 12.47 -9.06 8.42
N ILE A 86 11.90 -10.23 8.52
CA ILE A 86 10.65 -10.60 7.83
C ILE A 86 9.48 -10.03 8.64
N PRO A 87 8.49 -9.38 8.01
CA PRO A 87 7.28 -8.93 8.70
C PRO A 87 6.54 -10.08 9.37
N GLU A 88 6.10 -9.88 10.59
CA GLU A 88 5.41 -10.89 11.40
C GLU A 88 3.90 -10.67 11.47
N SER A 89 3.46 -9.42 11.23
CA SER A 89 2.03 -9.09 11.25
C SER A 89 1.52 -8.63 9.88
N PRO A 90 0.22 -8.85 9.60
CA PRO A 90 -0.42 -8.36 8.38
C PRO A 90 -0.27 -6.86 8.17
N THR A 91 -0.37 -6.07 9.23
CA THR A 91 -0.27 -4.60 9.20
C THR A 91 1.12 -4.08 8.80
N GLU A 92 2.16 -4.90 8.93
CA GLU A 92 3.50 -4.56 8.49
C GLU A 92 3.72 -4.81 7.00
N ILE A 93 2.99 -5.76 6.42
CA ILE A 93 3.10 -6.16 5.02
C ILE A 93 2.11 -5.40 4.14
N ILE A 94 0.86 -5.33 4.60
CA ILE A 94 -0.22 -4.70 3.89
C ILE A 94 -0.14 -3.20 4.18
N LYS A 95 0.17 -2.46 3.14
CA LYS A 95 0.16 -1.01 3.19
C LYS A 95 -1.28 -0.52 3.04
N ASP A 96 -1.60 0.60 3.69
CA ASP A 96 -2.83 1.34 3.40
C ASP A 96 -2.68 1.97 2.01
N PRO A 97 -3.25 1.40 0.96
CA PRO A 97 -3.04 1.90 -0.38
C PRO A 97 -3.85 3.17 -0.56
N MET A 98 -3.18 4.27 -0.83
CA MET A 98 -3.83 5.42 -1.47
C MET A 98 -4.08 5.07 -2.96
N VAL A 99 -4.87 4.02 -3.16
CA VAL A 99 -5.08 3.33 -4.43
C VAL A 99 -5.55 4.28 -5.52
N LEU A 100 -6.31 5.29 -5.17
CA LEU A 100 -6.86 6.25 -6.12
C LEU A 100 -5.79 7.19 -6.71
N GLU A 101 -4.80 7.59 -5.93
CA GLU A 101 -3.69 8.42 -6.44
C GLU A 101 -2.76 7.61 -7.35
N PHE A 102 -2.52 6.38 -6.98
CA PHE A 102 -1.70 5.44 -7.71
C PHE A 102 -2.29 5.08 -9.08
N LEU A 103 -3.60 4.85 -9.16
CA LEU A 103 -4.28 4.55 -10.42
C LEU A 103 -4.46 5.77 -11.33
N GLY A 104 -3.98 6.96 -10.92
CA GLY A 104 -4.18 8.22 -11.66
C GLY A 104 -5.65 8.64 -11.73
N LEU A 105 -6.50 8.03 -10.93
CA LEU A 105 -7.91 8.38 -10.82
C LEU A 105 -8.02 9.65 -10.00
N HIS A 106 -8.25 10.77 -10.67
CA HIS A 106 -8.61 12.00 -9.97
C HIS A 106 -9.88 11.77 -9.15
N ARG A 107 -9.99 12.46 -7.99
CA ARG A 107 -11.17 12.44 -7.11
C ARG A 107 -12.42 12.99 -7.80
N GLU A 108 -12.89 12.34 -8.83
CA GLU A 108 -14.21 12.60 -9.39
C GLU A 108 -15.21 11.66 -8.73
N THR A 109 -16.31 12.26 -8.29
CA THR A 109 -17.37 11.63 -7.45
C THR A 109 -18.23 10.59 -8.16
N SER A 110 -17.82 10.08 -9.32
CA SER A 110 -18.67 9.25 -10.17
C SER A 110 -18.01 8.01 -10.80
N TYR A 111 -16.96 7.46 -10.18
CA TYR A 111 -16.42 6.18 -10.66
C TYR A 111 -17.32 5.02 -10.24
N TYR A 112 -17.68 4.17 -11.20
CA TYR A 112 -18.32 2.89 -10.92
C TYR A 112 -17.30 1.88 -10.40
N GLU A 113 -17.72 0.93 -9.57
CA GLU A 113 -16.85 -0.15 -9.05
C GLU A 113 -16.11 -0.89 -10.17
N LYS A 114 -16.79 -1.12 -11.32
CA LYS A 114 -16.16 -1.71 -12.51
C LYS A 114 -14.99 -0.90 -13.09
N ASP A 115 -15.04 0.42 -13.01
CA ASP A 115 -13.97 1.27 -13.52
C ASP A 115 -12.74 1.18 -12.61
N LEU A 116 -12.96 1.11 -11.29
CA LEU A 116 -11.91 0.91 -10.30
C LEU A 116 -11.28 -0.49 -10.44
N GLU A 117 -12.08 -1.52 -10.57
CA GLU A 117 -11.61 -2.89 -10.84
C GLU A 117 -10.79 -2.95 -12.14
N GLY A 118 -11.31 -2.37 -13.21
CA GLY A 118 -10.63 -2.29 -14.51
C GLY A 118 -9.30 -1.55 -14.43
N ALA A 119 -9.22 -0.45 -13.69
CA ALA A 119 -8.01 0.31 -13.48
C ALA A 119 -6.97 -0.49 -12.66
N ILE A 120 -7.38 -1.16 -11.59
CA ILE A 120 -6.51 -2.04 -10.80
C ILE A 120 -5.94 -3.16 -11.68
N LEU A 121 -6.76 -3.78 -12.52
CA LEU A 121 -6.32 -4.85 -13.41
C LEU A 121 -5.37 -4.37 -14.51
N SER A 122 -5.62 -3.18 -15.07
CA SER A 122 -4.74 -2.57 -16.07
C SER A 122 -3.35 -2.26 -15.51
N HIS A 123 -3.27 -1.98 -14.22
CA HIS A 123 -2.04 -1.68 -13.49
C HIS A 123 -1.74 -2.70 -12.39
N LEU A 124 -2.15 -3.98 -12.60
CA LEU A 124 -2.05 -5.01 -11.57
C LEU A 124 -0.63 -5.16 -11.00
N THR A 125 0.38 -5.09 -11.84
CA THR A 125 1.78 -5.19 -11.39
C THR A 125 2.12 -4.07 -10.39
N ASP A 126 1.72 -2.85 -10.71
CA ASP A 126 1.99 -1.68 -9.88
C ASP A 126 1.15 -1.75 -8.60
N PHE A 127 -0.13 -2.18 -8.71
CA PHE A 127 -1.00 -2.41 -7.56
C PHE A 127 -0.40 -3.42 -6.59
N LEU A 128 0.08 -4.57 -7.07
CA LEU A 128 0.72 -5.59 -6.22
C LEU A 128 2.00 -5.07 -5.57
N LEU A 129 2.77 -4.23 -6.27
CA LEU A 129 3.96 -3.60 -5.72
C LEU A 129 3.61 -2.57 -4.62
N GLU A 130 2.52 -1.84 -4.79
CA GLU A 130 2.02 -0.88 -3.80
C GLU A 130 1.43 -1.58 -2.57
N MET A 131 0.72 -2.68 -2.75
CA MET A 131 0.20 -3.49 -1.65
C MET A 131 1.30 -4.02 -0.72
N GLY A 132 2.53 -4.13 -1.21
CA GLY A 132 3.68 -4.58 -0.43
C GLY A 132 4.38 -5.80 -1.03
N LYS A 133 5.13 -6.53 -0.19
CA LYS A 133 5.91 -7.68 -0.66
C LYS A 133 5.14 -8.99 -0.52
N GLY A 134 5.48 -9.90 -1.44
CA GLY A 134 5.08 -11.29 -1.35
C GLY A 134 3.67 -11.58 -1.87
N PHE A 135 2.97 -10.60 -2.44
CA PHE A 135 1.68 -10.81 -3.05
C PHE A 135 1.78 -11.52 -4.39
N SER A 136 0.85 -12.43 -4.63
CA SER A 136 0.62 -13.11 -5.90
C SER A 136 -0.87 -13.01 -6.22
N PHE A 137 -1.19 -12.76 -7.49
CA PHE A 137 -2.56 -12.74 -7.97
C PHE A 137 -3.11 -14.17 -8.07
N VAL A 138 -4.29 -14.40 -7.52
CA VAL A 138 -4.97 -15.70 -7.56
C VAL A 138 -6.16 -15.65 -8.51
N ALA A 139 -7.08 -14.72 -8.28
CA ALA A 139 -8.30 -14.60 -9.08
C ALA A 139 -8.90 -13.19 -9.01
N ARG A 140 -9.71 -12.89 -10.01
CA ARG A 140 -10.67 -11.78 -10.01
C ARG A 140 -12.08 -12.32 -10.13
N GLN A 141 -13.05 -11.59 -9.62
CA GLN A 141 -14.48 -11.98 -9.67
C GLN A 141 -14.65 -13.47 -9.35
N LYS A 142 -13.99 -13.89 -8.27
CA LYS A 142 -13.98 -15.29 -7.87
C LYS A 142 -15.36 -15.68 -7.37
N ARG A 143 -16.00 -16.58 -8.11
CA ARG A 143 -17.29 -17.15 -7.71
C ARG A 143 -17.12 -18.01 -6.45
N LEU A 144 -17.92 -17.72 -5.45
CA LEU A 144 -18.02 -18.45 -4.20
C LEU A 144 -19.44 -19.03 -4.13
N LEU A 145 -19.53 -20.32 -3.87
CA LEU A 145 -20.83 -21.00 -3.69
C LEU A 145 -21.03 -21.24 -2.20
N LEU A 146 -22.05 -20.65 -1.64
CA LEU A 146 -22.47 -20.86 -0.25
C LEU A 146 -23.91 -21.35 -0.26
N GLU A 147 -24.09 -22.63 0.00
CA GLU A 147 -25.35 -23.33 -0.16
C GLU A 147 -25.86 -23.18 -1.61
N ASP A 148 -26.98 -22.52 -1.83
CA ASP A 148 -27.58 -22.29 -3.15
C ASP A 148 -27.29 -20.86 -3.70
N ASP A 149 -26.60 -20.02 -2.93
CA ASP A 149 -26.31 -18.64 -3.30
C ASP A 149 -24.92 -18.47 -3.92
N GLU A 150 -24.85 -17.63 -4.93
CA GLU A 150 -23.62 -17.26 -5.63
C GLU A 150 -23.15 -15.87 -5.22
N PHE A 151 -21.90 -15.79 -4.84
CA PHE A 151 -21.21 -14.54 -4.51
C PHE A 151 -19.96 -14.40 -5.34
N PHE A 152 -19.47 -13.17 -5.50
CA PHE A 152 -18.27 -12.90 -6.28
C PHE A 152 -17.34 -11.98 -5.47
N ALA A 153 -16.16 -12.48 -5.13
CA ALA A 153 -15.10 -11.66 -4.54
C ALA A 153 -14.35 -10.91 -5.64
N ASP A 154 -14.19 -9.59 -5.53
CA ASP A 154 -13.59 -8.76 -6.57
C ASP A 154 -12.18 -9.20 -6.90
N LEU A 155 -11.30 -9.29 -5.91
CA LEU A 155 -9.92 -9.73 -6.07
C LEU A 155 -9.54 -10.71 -4.96
N VAL A 156 -8.79 -11.73 -5.35
CA VAL A 156 -8.17 -12.68 -4.44
C VAL A 156 -6.68 -12.73 -4.71
N LEU A 157 -5.92 -12.48 -3.68
CA LEU A 157 -4.46 -12.55 -3.68
C LEU A 157 -4.00 -13.62 -2.69
N TYR A 158 -2.77 -14.05 -2.83
CA TYR A 158 -2.08 -14.86 -1.83
C TYR A 158 -0.79 -14.15 -1.41
N ASN A 159 -0.55 -14.04 -0.11
CA ASN A 159 0.71 -13.50 0.39
C ASN A 159 1.61 -14.63 0.90
N ARG A 160 2.70 -14.87 0.19
CA ARG A 160 3.64 -15.96 0.50
C ARG A 160 4.42 -15.74 1.80
N LEU A 161 4.60 -14.50 2.25
CA LEU A 161 5.33 -14.18 3.48
C LEU A 161 4.44 -14.41 4.70
N LEU A 162 3.18 -14.03 4.58
CA LEU A 162 2.15 -14.28 5.58
C LEU A 162 1.56 -15.69 5.48
N ARG A 163 1.77 -16.38 4.37
CA ARG A 163 1.19 -17.70 4.09
C ARG A 163 -0.32 -17.71 4.29
N CYS A 164 -1.00 -16.76 3.66
CA CYS A 164 -2.46 -16.63 3.76
C CYS A 164 -3.06 -16.06 2.47
N PHE A 165 -4.34 -16.32 2.28
CA PHE A 165 -5.15 -15.62 1.28
C PHE A 165 -5.45 -14.20 1.75
N VAL A 166 -5.60 -13.31 0.77
CA VAL A 166 -6.02 -11.92 0.98
C VAL A 166 -7.17 -11.65 0.02
N VAL A 167 -8.36 -11.50 0.57
CA VAL A 167 -9.58 -11.20 -0.20
C VAL A 167 -9.83 -9.71 -0.16
N ILE A 168 -9.99 -9.11 -1.34
CA ILE A 168 -10.19 -7.67 -1.48
C ILE A 168 -11.55 -7.42 -2.09
N GLU A 169 -12.32 -6.56 -1.47
CA GLU A 169 -13.59 -6.03 -1.95
C GLU A 169 -13.44 -4.55 -2.26
N LEU A 170 -13.98 -4.11 -3.39
CA LEU A 170 -13.88 -2.74 -3.87
C LEU A 170 -15.21 -2.02 -3.70
N LYS A 171 -15.19 -0.83 -3.11
CA LYS A 171 -16.37 0.03 -2.96
C LYS A 171 -16.06 1.46 -3.37
N THR A 172 -16.85 2.01 -4.26
CA THR A 172 -16.76 3.42 -4.68
C THR A 172 -17.61 4.35 -3.83
N SER A 173 -18.43 3.79 -2.96
CA SER A 173 -19.30 4.50 -2.01
C SER A 173 -18.75 4.48 -0.58
N ALA A 174 -19.45 5.16 0.32
CA ALA A 174 -19.17 5.08 1.74
C ALA A 174 -19.48 3.66 2.26
N LEU A 175 -18.64 3.16 3.15
CA LEU A 175 -18.76 1.83 3.73
C LEU A 175 -20.04 1.67 4.53
N THR A 176 -20.65 0.49 4.39
CA THR A 176 -21.80 0.06 5.16
C THR A 176 -21.50 -1.18 6.00
N HIS A 177 -22.32 -1.46 7.01
CA HIS A 177 -22.23 -2.71 7.78
C HIS A 177 -22.44 -3.96 6.91
N GLN A 178 -23.19 -3.83 5.82
CA GLN A 178 -23.41 -4.90 4.86
C GLN A 178 -22.13 -5.28 4.12
N ASP A 179 -21.33 -4.29 3.71
CA ASP A 179 -20.04 -4.51 3.03
C ASP A 179 -19.06 -5.26 3.93
N LEU A 180 -19.02 -4.90 5.22
CA LEU A 180 -18.23 -5.62 6.22
C LEU A 180 -18.72 -7.04 6.42
N GLY A 181 -20.03 -7.26 6.49
CA GLY A 181 -20.62 -8.58 6.61
C GLY A 181 -20.31 -9.47 5.39
N GLN A 182 -20.38 -8.91 4.19
CA GLN A 182 -20.05 -9.59 2.96
C GLN A 182 -18.57 -10.00 2.92
N LEU A 183 -17.65 -9.08 3.23
CA LEU A 183 -16.23 -9.39 3.29
C LEU A 183 -15.92 -10.46 4.34
N GLN A 184 -16.53 -10.36 5.53
CA GLN A 184 -16.35 -11.37 6.59
C GLN A 184 -16.83 -12.76 6.14
N MET A 185 -17.91 -12.83 5.38
CA MET A 185 -18.40 -14.09 4.81
C MET A 185 -17.37 -14.68 3.83
N TYR A 186 -16.75 -13.86 2.98
CA TYR A 186 -15.69 -14.32 2.07
C TYR A 186 -14.45 -14.81 2.81
N VAL A 187 -14.01 -14.11 3.83
CA VAL A 187 -12.90 -14.53 4.69
C VAL A 187 -13.21 -15.90 5.33
N ASN A 188 -14.40 -16.05 5.90
CA ASN A 188 -14.83 -17.32 6.50
C ASN A 188 -14.90 -18.46 5.47
N TYR A 189 -15.33 -18.17 4.24
CA TYR A 189 -15.33 -19.17 3.17
C TYR A 189 -13.92 -19.67 2.88
N TYR A 190 -12.97 -18.76 2.69
CA TYR A 190 -11.58 -19.12 2.44
C TYR A 190 -10.97 -19.90 3.61
N ASP A 191 -11.22 -19.49 4.84
CA ASP A 191 -10.70 -20.16 6.02
C ASP A 191 -11.23 -21.59 6.21
N ARG A 192 -12.46 -21.86 5.74
CA ARG A 192 -13.08 -23.16 5.93
C ARG A 192 -12.92 -24.11 4.73
N MET A 193 -12.87 -23.55 3.51
CA MET A 193 -12.99 -24.34 2.30
C MET A 193 -11.73 -24.34 1.42
N GLU A 194 -10.93 -23.27 1.46
CA GLU A 194 -9.84 -23.08 0.47
C GLU A 194 -8.45 -23.16 1.11
N LYS A 195 -8.27 -22.65 2.32
CA LYS A 195 -6.94 -22.64 2.94
C LYS A 195 -6.51 -24.00 3.45
N LEU A 196 -5.21 -24.26 3.42
CA LEU A 196 -4.60 -25.45 4.01
C LEU A 196 -4.46 -25.31 5.54
N PRO A 197 -4.39 -26.43 6.30
CA PRO A 197 -4.27 -26.38 7.76
C PRO A 197 -3.05 -25.61 8.28
N GLU A 198 -1.95 -25.63 7.55
CA GLU A 198 -0.69 -24.95 7.87
C GLU A 198 -0.65 -23.49 7.45
N GLU A 199 -1.67 -22.99 6.78
CA GLU A 199 -1.77 -21.58 6.40
C GLU A 199 -2.42 -20.74 7.50
N ASN A 200 -2.00 -19.49 7.56
CA ASN A 200 -2.55 -18.52 8.49
C ASN A 200 -3.98 -18.09 8.08
N PRO A 201 -4.76 -17.50 8.99
CA PRO A 201 -6.08 -17.02 8.69
C PRO A 201 -6.09 -16.04 7.50
N THR A 202 -7.14 -16.13 6.70
CA THR A 202 -7.38 -15.24 5.56
C THR A 202 -7.58 -13.80 6.02
N ILE A 203 -7.07 -12.87 5.24
CA ILE A 203 -7.19 -11.43 5.51
C ILE A 203 -8.21 -10.83 4.55
N GLY A 204 -9.17 -10.10 5.08
CA GLY A 204 -10.10 -9.29 4.30
C GLY A 204 -9.64 -7.85 4.22
N ILE A 205 -9.67 -7.27 3.03
CA ILE A 205 -9.37 -5.85 2.78
C ILE A 205 -10.55 -5.23 2.04
N LEU A 206 -11.08 -4.16 2.61
CA LEU A 206 -12.12 -3.37 1.98
C LEU A 206 -11.52 -2.06 1.49
N LEU A 207 -11.43 -1.89 0.16
CA LEU A 207 -10.95 -0.68 -0.48
C LEU A 207 -12.12 0.23 -0.83
N CYS A 208 -12.15 1.42 -0.27
CA CYS A 208 -13.22 2.38 -0.50
C CYS A 208 -12.67 3.75 -0.93
N SER A 209 -13.44 4.45 -1.75
CA SER A 209 -13.08 5.79 -2.22
C SER A 209 -13.30 6.90 -1.17
N ALA A 210 -14.14 6.63 -0.15
CA ALA A 210 -14.47 7.59 0.90
C ALA A 210 -14.26 6.98 2.29
N LYS A 211 -13.41 7.62 3.10
CA LYS A 211 -13.21 7.22 4.50
C LYS A 211 -14.36 7.76 5.34
N ASN A 212 -15.18 6.86 5.86
CA ASN A 212 -16.21 7.24 6.82
C ASN A 212 -15.62 7.08 8.24
N ASN A 213 -15.26 8.19 8.89
CA ASN A 213 -14.64 8.19 10.23
C ASN A 213 -15.57 7.66 11.36
N THR A 214 -16.79 7.25 11.01
CA THR A 214 -17.83 6.83 11.97
C THR A 214 -17.96 5.32 12.11
N VAL A 215 -17.21 4.52 11.36
CA VAL A 215 -17.34 3.04 11.30
C VAL A 215 -16.07 2.32 11.77
N VAL A 216 -15.21 3.02 12.51
CA VAL A 216 -14.04 2.41 13.17
C VAL A 216 -14.37 2.12 14.62
#